data_b77e16c802709d1f5698bfd054790ad0
#
_entry.id   b77e16c802709d1f5698bfd054790ad0
#
_cell.length_a   1.000
_cell.length_b   1.000
_cell.length_c   1.000
_cell.angle_alpha   90.00
_cell.angle_beta   90.00
_cell.angle_gamma   90.00
#
_symmetry.space_group_name_H-M   'P 1'
#
loop_
_entity.id
_entity.type
_entity.pdbx_description
1 polymer ?
#
loop_
_entity_poly.entity_id
_entity_poly.type
_entity_poly.pdbx_seq_one_letter_code
_entity_poly.pdbx_strand_id
1 'polypeptide(L)'
;MNWLKYKMEGFYMFKPKAIYYEKDIINYELGQELMEKYKDIPKIEIENHNNIEEMRKKQNSEFAYMKQNLIIGVRKTHKFVENHKTSDFLVPYTSSGCTAACMYCYLVCNYNKCAYLRLFVNREQMLDKIIKTTQKSEKELTFEIGSNSDLILENSITGNLVWTIENFKNTNKGLLTLPTKFDMVDPILPLDHKGKVIIRVSVNPEEIINKVEFGTSRLKGRIEAINKLKEAGYKVGILIAPVIMVENWKQLYLELIQTLNIELSEKVKKDVFFEIIFMTYSYVHTKINEEAFPNAINLYNKENMTGRGRGKYWYKKELREEGEKFLREQMKKYFPNNPIEYIV
;
A
#
# COMPACT_ATOMS: atom_id res chain seq x y z
N MET A 1 -7.63 -12.59 19.74
CA MET A 1 -7.24 -13.69 18.83
C MET A 1 -5.88 -13.36 18.24
N ASN A 2 -4.89 -14.22 18.46
CA ASN A 2 -3.47 -13.86 18.33
C ASN A 2 -2.99 -13.85 16.88
N TRP A 3 -2.94 -12.70 16.23
CA TRP A 3 -2.37 -12.46 14.90
C TRP A 3 -0.84 -12.66 14.83
N LEU A 4 -0.19 -12.84 16.02
CA LEU A 4 1.27 -12.88 16.19
C LEU A 4 1.92 -14.24 15.93
N LYS A 5 1.17 -15.30 15.61
CA LYS A 5 1.72 -16.68 15.59
C LYS A 5 2.28 -17.18 14.25
N TYR A 6 2.32 -16.36 13.19
CA TYR A 6 2.86 -16.79 11.89
C TYR A 6 4.08 -15.97 11.43
N LYS A 7 5.00 -15.68 12.36
CA LYS A 7 6.38 -15.34 12.03
C LYS A 7 7.20 -16.65 12.09
N MET A 8 7.32 -17.33 10.99
CA MET A 8 8.40 -18.31 10.80
C MET A 8 9.36 -17.77 9.75
N GLU A 9 10.58 -17.53 10.20
CA GLU A 9 11.84 -17.41 9.48
C GLU A 9 11.76 -16.96 7.99
N GLY A 10 11.79 -15.65 7.76
CA GLY A 10 12.26 -15.05 6.51
C GLY A 10 11.23 -14.86 5.39
N PHE A 11 10.08 -15.54 5.37
CA PHE A 11 9.05 -15.35 4.35
C PHE A 11 7.66 -15.25 4.96
N TYR A 12 7.00 -14.10 4.77
CA TYR A 12 5.57 -13.97 5.05
C TYR A 12 4.80 -14.77 3.99
N MET A 13 4.45 -16.01 4.30
CA MET A 13 3.59 -16.82 3.42
C MET A 13 2.13 -16.59 3.81
N PHE A 14 1.41 -15.78 3.02
CA PHE A 14 -0.03 -15.63 3.19
C PHE A 14 -0.71 -16.98 2.91
N LYS A 15 -1.36 -17.53 3.94
CA LYS A 15 -2.16 -18.75 3.83
C LYS A 15 -3.64 -18.38 3.94
N PRO A 16 -4.38 -18.28 2.83
CA PRO A 16 -5.79 -17.93 2.85
C PRO A 16 -6.61 -19.03 3.52
N LYS A 17 -7.73 -18.66 4.14
CA LYS A 17 -8.72 -19.63 4.66
C LYS A 17 -9.57 -20.23 3.56
N ALA A 18 -9.90 -19.43 2.55
CA ALA A 18 -10.61 -19.87 1.34
C ALA A 18 -10.17 -19.01 0.16
N ILE A 19 -10.29 -19.57 -1.03
CA ILE A 19 -10.04 -18.91 -2.31
C ILE A 19 -11.35 -18.82 -3.08
N TYR A 20 -11.74 -17.61 -3.41
CA TYR A 20 -12.84 -17.31 -4.32
C TYR A 20 -12.27 -17.02 -5.70
N TYR A 21 -12.67 -17.75 -6.73
CA TYR A 21 -12.04 -17.62 -8.03
C TYR A 21 -13.05 -17.58 -9.18
N GLU A 22 -12.77 -16.77 -10.21
CA GLU A 22 -13.49 -16.77 -11.47
C GLU A 22 -13.02 -17.94 -12.33
N LYS A 23 -13.94 -18.62 -13.03
CA LYS A 23 -13.65 -19.79 -13.89
C LYS A 23 -12.56 -19.52 -14.91
N ASP A 24 -12.55 -18.31 -15.49
CA ASP A 24 -11.63 -17.95 -16.57
C ASP A 24 -10.16 -17.84 -16.16
N ILE A 25 -9.83 -17.87 -14.86
CA ILE A 25 -8.44 -17.75 -14.39
C ILE A 25 -7.57 -18.91 -14.87
N ILE A 26 -8.15 -20.08 -15.14
CA ILE A 26 -7.42 -21.26 -15.62
C ILE A 26 -6.83 -21.07 -17.02
N ASN A 27 -7.30 -20.07 -17.77
CA ASN A 27 -6.76 -19.72 -19.09
C ASN A 27 -5.44 -18.92 -19.01
N TYR A 28 -4.98 -18.60 -17.82
CA TYR A 28 -3.77 -17.83 -17.55
C TYR A 28 -2.77 -18.66 -16.74
N GLU A 29 -1.48 -18.58 -17.11
CA GLU A 29 -0.40 -19.30 -16.44
C GLU A 29 -0.39 -19.02 -14.92
N LEU A 30 -0.43 -17.75 -14.53
CA LEU A 30 -0.49 -17.36 -13.12
C LEU A 30 -1.71 -17.93 -12.40
N GLY A 31 -2.85 -18.05 -13.07
CA GLY A 31 -4.05 -18.67 -12.50
C GLY A 31 -3.84 -20.14 -12.19
N GLN A 32 -3.23 -20.88 -13.12
CA GLN A 32 -2.89 -22.30 -12.94
C GLN A 32 -1.86 -22.47 -11.80
N GLU A 33 -0.82 -21.65 -11.77
CA GLU A 33 0.20 -21.64 -10.71
C GLU A 33 -0.42 -21.41 -9.31
N LEU A 34 -1.31 -20.43 -9.18
CA LEU A 34 -1.99 -20.14 -7.91
C LEU A 34 -2.93 -21.25 -7.48
N MET A 35 -3.63 -21.89 -8.41
CA MET A 35 -4.52 -23.03 -8.12
C MET A 35 -3.73 -24.24 -7.62
N GLU A 36 -2.55 -24.51 -8.18
CA GLU A 36 -1.66 -25.58 -7.71
C GLU A 36 -0.98 -25.22 -6.39
N LYS A 37 -0.44 -23.98 -6.27
CA LYS A 37 0.19 -23.48 -5.03
C LYS A 37 -0.72 -23.65 -3.81
N TYR A 38 -2.01 -23.43 -4.00
CA TYR A 38 -3.02 -23.48 -2.95
C TYR A 38 -3.98 -24.69 -3.08
N LYS A 39 -3.51 -25.83 -3.63
CA LYS A 39 -4.36 -27.00 -3.89
C LYS A 39 -5.13 -27.50 -2.67
N ASP A 40 -4.54 -27.39 -1.46
CA ASP A 40 -5.12 -27.84 -0.19
C ASP A 40 -6.04 -26.80 0.48
N ILE A 41 -6.21 -25.61 -0.12
CA ILE A 41 -7.09 -24.57 0.40
C ILE A 41 -8.49 -24.73 -0.21
N PRO A 42 -9.57 -24.61 0.57
CA PRO A 42 -10.94 -24.60 0.04
C PRO A 42 -11.12 -23.58 -1.06
N LYS A 43 -11.69 -24.02 -2.20
CA LYS A 43 -11.90 -23.21 -3.40
C LYS A 43 -13.39 -23.05 -3.68
N ILE A 44 -13.82 -21.84 -3.96
CA ILE A 44 -15.22 -21.46 -4.19
C ILE A 44 -15.24 -20.72 -5.54
N GLU A 45 -15.90 -21.31 -6.53
CA GLU A 45 -16.09 -20.65 -7.83
C GLU A 45 -17.10 -19.50 -7.69
N ILE A 46 -16.79 -18.36 -8.30
CA ILE A 46 -17.62 -17.16 -8.32
C ILE A 46 -17.80 -16.64 -9.75
N GLU A 47 -18.91 -15.99 -10.00
CA GLU A 47 -19.18 -15.36 -11.31
C GLU A 47 -18.39 -14.05 -11.49
N ASN A 48 -18.19 -13.29 -10.40
CA ASN A 48 -17.61 -11.95 -10.45
C ASN A 48 -16.87 -11.59 -9.17
N HIS A 49 -15.57 -11.29 -9.32
CA HIS A 49 -14.70 -10.85 -8.23
C HIS A 49 -15.13 -9.52 -7.54
N ASN A 50 -16.01 -8.74 -8.16
CA ASN A 50 -16.52 -7.49 -7.58
C ASN A 50 -17.80 -7.70 -6.77
N ASN A 51 -18.46 -8.85 -6.87
CA ASN A 51 -19.72 -9.14 -6.21
C ASN A 51 -19.73 -10.55 -5.61
N ILE A 52 -19.20 -10.69 -4.42
CA ILE A 52 -19.22 -11.94 -3.67
C ILE A 52 -20.30 -11.83 -2.60
N GLU A 53 -21.47 -12.42 -2.87
CA GLU A 53 -22.69 -12.24 -2.06
C GLU A 53 -22.48 -12.71 -0.61
N GLU A 54 -21.81 -13.83 -0.41
CA GLU A 54 -21.45 -14.33 0.92
C GLU A 54 -20.70 -13.29 1.74
N MET A 55 -19.66 -12.66 1.15
CA MET A 55 -18.87 -11.64 1.82
C MET A 55 -19.66 -10.37 2.12
N ARG A 56 -20.62 -10.03 1.27
CA ARG A 56 -21.48 -8.85 1.47
C ARG A 56 -22.45 -9.01 2.65
N LYS A 57 -22.84 -10.23 2.97
CA LYS A 57 -23.72 -10.55 4.10
C LYS A 57 -22.99 -10.57 5.45
N LYS A 58 -21.67 -10.66 5.46
CA LYS A 58 -20.85 -10.67 6.67
C LYS A 58 -21.01 -9.39 7.49
N GLN A 59 -20.97 -9.53 8.82
CA GLN A 59 -20.96 -8.40 9.74
C GLN A 59 -19.59 -7.73 9.79
N ASN A 60 -19.52 -6.47 10.22
CA ASN A 60 -18.22 -5.79 10.36
C ASN A 60 -17.34 -6.45 11.45
N SER A 61 -17.92 -7.07 12.46
CA SER A 61 -17.19 -7.88 13.46
C SER A 61 -16.42 -9.05 12.85
N GLU A 62 -16.80 -9.51 11.64
CA GLU A 62 -16.12 -10.55 10.88
C GLU A 62 -15.04 -9.99 9.93
N PHE A 63 -14.71 -8.70 10.02
CA PHE A 63 -13.76 -8.02 9.14
C PHE A 63 -12.40 -8.75 9.05
N ALA A 64 -11.88 -9.18 10.20
CA ALA A 64 -10.63 -9.93 10.25
C ALA A 64 -10.70 -11.28 9.51
N TYR A 65 -11.86 -11.96 9.56
CA TYR A 65 -12.10 -13.18 8.79
C TYR A 65 -12.12 -12.90 7.29
N MET A 66 -12.84 -11.87 6.86
CA MET A 66 -12.93 -11.48 5.45
C MET A 66 -11.55 -11.17 4.87
N LYS A 67 -10.65 -10.53 5.64
CA LYS A 67 -9.26 -10.24 5.25
C LYS A 67 -8.39 -11.48 5.03
N GLN A 68 -8.79 -12.64 5.56
CA GLN A 68 -8.05 -13.90 5.41
C GLN A 68 -8.44 -14.68 4.16
N ASN A 69 -9.35 -14.17 3.34
CA ASN A 69 -9.75 -14.82 2.09
C ASN A 69 -9.01 -14.17 0.91
N LEU A 70 -8.73 -14.99 -0.11
CA LEU A 70 -8.10 -14.58 -1.35
C LEU A 70 -9.10 -14.65 -2.47
N ILE A 71 -9.17 -13.60 -3.27
CA ILE A 71 -10.01 -13.57 -4.46
C ILE A 71 -9.10 -13.57 -5.69
N ILE A 72 -9.37 -14.44 -6.66
CA ILE A 72 -8.60 -14.53 -7.88
C ILE A 72 -9.55 -14.33 -9.07
N GLY A 73 -9.22 -13.37 -9.92
CA GLY A 73 -10.07 -13.02 -11.06
C GLY A 73 -9.29 -12.52 -12.26
N VAL A 74 -10.03 -12.13 -13.30
CA VAL A 74 -9.51 -11.53 -14.53
C VAL A 74 -9.93 -10.07 -14.58
N ARG A 75 -8.97 -9.14 -14.65
CA ARG A 75 -9.27 -7.71 -14.74
C ARG A 75 -9.72 -7.34 -16.15
N LYS A 76 -10.97 -6.92 -16.29
CA LYS A 76 -11.57 -6.54 -17.58
C LYS A 76 -11.34 -5.08 -17.95
N THR A 77 -11.08 -4.21 -16.97
CA THR A 77 -10.95 -2.76 -17.20
C THR A 77 -9.56 -2.28 -16.80
N HIS A 78 -8.86 -1.64 -17.73
CA HIS A 78 -7.50 -1.12 -17.57
C HIS A 78 -7.48 0.41 -17.79
N LYS A 79 -8.44 1.16 -17.23
CA LYS A 79 -8.50 2.61 -17.37
C LYS A 79 -7.51 3.27 -16.42
N PHE A 80 -6.58 4.03 -16.97
CA PHE A 80 -5.68 4.87 -16.18
C PHE A 80 -6.41 6.12 -15.69
N VAL A 81 -6.04 6.60 -14.52
CA VAL A 81 -6.53 7.86 -13.95
C VAL A 81 -5.37 8.83 -13.92
N GLU A 82 -5.53 10.01 -14.49
CA GLU A 82 -4.52 11.07 -14.44
C GLU A 82 -4.20 11.43 -12.99
N ASN A 83 -2.93 11.68 -12.74
CA ASN A 83 -2.40 12.11 -11.46
C ASN A 83 -1.39 13.24 -11.68
N HIS A 84 -1.28 14.14 -10.71
CA HIS A 84 -0.44 15.32 -10.81
C HIS A 84 0.48 15.48 -9.58
N LYS A 85 0.76 14.37 -8.89
CA LYS A 85 1.68 14.32 -7.74
C LYS A 85 3.01 13.69 -8.18
N THR A 86 3.32 12.52 -7.68
CA THR A 86 4.56 11.79 -7.97
C THR A 86 4.47 10.83 -9.15
N SER A 87 3.33 10.81 -9.83
CA SER A 87 3.13 10.04 -11.06
C SER A 87 2.22 10.78 -12.03
N ASP A 88 2.29 10.46 -13.32
CA ASP A 88 1.36 10.98 -14.33
C ASP A 88 0.03 10.20 -14.30
N PHE A 89 0.09 8.90 -13.94
CA PHE A 89 -1.09 8.05 -13.92
C PHE A 89 -1.15 7.14 -12.68
N LEU A 90 -2.37 7.00 -12.13
CA LEU A 90 -2.72 5.89 -11.23
C LEU A 90 -3.23 4.73 -12.08
N VAL A 91 -2.62 3.57 -11.91
CA VAL A 91 -2.88 2.40 -12.75
C VAL A 91 -3.50 1.29 -11.92
N PRO A 92 -4.74 0.85 -12.23
CA PRO A 92 -5.26 -0.41 -11.70
C PRO A 92 -4.39 -1.56 -12.23
N TYR A 93 -3.67 -2.23 -11.34
CA TYR A 93 -2.68 -3.23 -11.71
C TYR A 93 -3.06 -4.64 -11.23
N THR A 94 -2.10 -5.49 -11.00
CA THR A 94 -2.24 -6.93 -10.74
C THR A 94 -3.00 -7.30 -9.49
N SER A 95 -3.25 -6.33 -8.60
CA SER A 95 -4.07 -6.57 -7.41
C SER A 95 -4.93 -5.37 -7.00
N SER A 96 -5.85 -5.62 -6.10
CA SER A 96 -6.58 -4.59 -5.35
C SER A 96 -6.96 -5.11 -3.96
N GLY A 97 -7.02 -4.19 -2.99
CA GLY A 97 -7.17 -4.57 -1.59
C GLY A 97 -5.84 -5.00 -0.98
N CYS A 98 -5.88 -5.43 0.27
CA CYS A 98 -4.69 -5.77 1.05
C CYS A 98 -5.09 -6.71 2.19
N THR A 99 -4.17 -7.53 2.68
CA THR A 99 -4.39 -8.37 3.86
C THR A 99 -4.26 -7.60 5.17
N ALA A 100 -3.57 -6.45 5.18
CA ALA A 100 -3.49 -5.58 6.35
C ALA A 100 -4.85 -4.97 6.70
N ALA A 101 -5.02 -4.63 7.97
CA ALA A 101 -6.26 -4.10 8.52
C ALA A 101 -6.04 -2.71 9.14
N CYS A 102 -5.41 -1.80 8.39
CA CYS A 102 -5.23 -0.41 8.81
C CYS A 102 -6.59 0.26 9.03
N MET A 103 -6.79 0.88 10.19
CA MET A 103 -8.07 1.47 10.61
C MET A 103 -8.53 2.67 9.76
N TYR A 104 -7.61 3.28 9.00
CA TYR A 104 -7.87 4.42 8.10
C TYR A 104 -7.90 4.04 6.62
N CYS A 105 -7.86 2.74 6.28
CA CYS A 105 -7.68 2.27 4.92
C CYS A 105 -8.84 2.69 4.01
N TYR A 106 -8.59 3.63 3.09
CA TYR A 106 -9.63 4.13 2.17
C TYR A 106 -10.22 3.06 1.25
N LEU A 107 -9.52 1.95 1.05
CA LEU A 107 -10.00 0.84 0.22
C LEU A 107 -11.29 0.22 0.77
N VAL A 108 -11.51 0.24 2.10
CA VAL A 108 -12.75 -0.26 2.70
C VAL A 108 -13.98 0.55 2.29
N CYS A 109 -13.79 1.82 1.92
CA CYS A 109 -14.86 2.68 1.43
C CYS A 109 -15.26 2.37 -0.01
N ASN A 110 -14.37 1.74 -0.78
CA ASN A 110 -14.55 1.47 -2.20
C ASN A 110 -14.97 0.03 -2.49
N TYR A 111 -14.67 -0.92 -1.61
CA TYR A 111 -14.78 -2.36 -1.86
C TYR A 111 -15.63 -3.09 -0.80
N ASN A 112 -16.94 -2.83 -0.78
CA ASN A 112 -17.92 -3.64 -0.06
C ASN A 112 -17.52 -4.00 1.38
N LYS A 113 -17.40 -3.05 2.29
CA LYS A 113 -17.06 -3.24 3.71
C LYS A 113 -15.66 -3.82 4.00
N CYS A 114 -15.07 -4.58 3.06
CA CYS A 114 -13.76 -5.23 3.26
C CYS A 114 -12.90 -5.11 2.01
N ALA A 115 -11.77 -4.42 2.14
CA ALA A 115 -10.74 -4.39 1.09
C ALA A 115 -9.87 -5.65 1.16
N TYR A 116 -10.48 -6.84 1.00
CA TYR A 116 -9.74 -8.09 0.92
C TYR A 116 -8.84 -8.12 -0.33
N LEU A 117 -7.80 -8.93 -0.28
CA LEU A 117 -6.87 -9.03 -1.40
C LEU A 117 -7.53 -9.74 -2.58
N ARG A 118 -7.56 -9.06 -3.73
CA ARG A 118 -7.94 -9.60 -5.03
C ARG A 118 -6.74 -9.59 -5.95
N LEU A 119 -6.43 -10.74 -6.53
CA LEU A 119 -5.37 -10.92 -7.51
C LEU A 119 -5.96 -11.03 -8.90
N PHE A 120 -5.29 -10.43 -9.88
CA PHE A 120 -5.71 -10.47 -11.28
C PHE A 120 -4.64 -11.17 -12.12
N VAL A 121 -5.01 -12.28 -12.72
CA VAL A 121 -4.06 -13.20 -13.37
C VAL A 121 -3.61 -12.78 -14.75
N ASN A 122 -4.28 -11.83 -15.39
CA ASN A 122 -3.95 -11.34 -16.74
C ASN A 122 -2.91 -10.19 -16.73
N ARG A 123 -1.79 -10.40 -16.01
CA ARG A 123 -0.71 -9.39 -15.80
C ARG A 123 -0.09 -8.88 -17.10
N GLU A 124 0.02 -9.73 -18.11
CA GLU A 124 0.57 -9.42 -19.43
C GLU A 124 -0.23 -8.30 -20.11
N GLN A 125 -1.55 -8.38 -20.08
CA GLN A 125 -2.44 -7.37 -20.69
C GLN A 125 -2.31 -6.01 -20.00
N MET A 126 -2.11 -6.00 -18.68
CA MET A 126 -1.96 -4.78 -17.90
C MET A 126 -0.61 -4.11 -18.16
N LEU A 127 0.48 -4.88 -18.18
CA LEU A 127 1.81 -4.37 -18.45
C LEU A 127 1.93 -3.88 -19.90
N ASP A 128 1.41 -4.66 -20.87
CA ASP A 128 1.40 -4.30 -22.28
C ASP A 128 0.72 -2.94 -22.54
N LYS A 129 -0.39 -2.67 -21.83
CA LYS A 129 -1.04 -1.37 -21.91
C LYS A 129 -0.15 -0.22 -21.40
N ILE A 130 0.59 -0.42 -20.31
CA ILE A 130 1.54 0.57 -19.81
C ILE A 130 2.61 0.81 -20.87
N ILE A 131 3.24 -0.25 -21.38
CA ILE A 131 4.30 -0.17 -22.41
C ILE A 131 3.79 0.55 -23.67
N LYS A 132 2.63 0.20 -24.18
CA LYS A 132 2.02 0.87 -25.34
C LYS A 132 1.72 2.34 -25.08
N THR A 133 1.42 2.71 -23.84
CA THR A 133 1.20 4.12 -23.47
C THR A 133 2.51 4.90 -23.48
N THR A 134 3.61 4.32 -22.97
CA THR A 134 4.93 4.96 -23.02
C THR A 134 5.42 5.15 -24.46
N GLN A 135 5.19 4.17 -25.33
CA GLN A 135 5.61 4.24 -26.76
C GLN A 135 4.92 5.36 -27.54
N LYS A 136 3.69 5.75 -27.15
CA LYS A 136 2.93 6.83 -27.75
C LYS A 136 3.27 8.21 -27.18
N SER A 137 4.04 8.28 -26.10
CA SER A 137 4.37 9.52 -25.42
C SER A 137 5.66 10.13 -25.97
N GLU A 138 5.69 11.44 -26.09
CA GLU A 138 6.91 12.18 -26.39
C GLU A 138 7.80 12.40 -25.14
N LYS A 139 7.19 12.44 -23.95
CA LYS A 139 7.87 12.61 -22.65
C LYS A 139 7.97 11.30 -21.89
N GLU A 140 8.85 11.24 -20.90
CA GLU A 140 8.88 10.15 -19.92
C GLU A 140 7.61 10.20 -19.06
N LEU A 141 6.98 9.06 -18.84
CA LEU A 141 5.76 8.92 -18.05
C LEU A 141 6.01 8.06 -16.82
N THR A 142 5.49 8.48 -15.67
CA THR A 142 5.53 7.73 -14.42
C THR A 142 4.16 7.13 -14.11
N PHE A 143 4.12 5.82 -13.90
CA PHE A 143 2.90 5.06 -13.61
C PHE A 143 2.92 4.55 -12.17
N GLU A 144 1.95 4.96 -11.37
CA GLU A 144 1.76 4.40 -10.03
C GLU A 144 0.91 3.14 -10.11
N ILE A 145 1.56 1.99 -9.89
CA ILE A 145 0.96 0.66 -10.04
C ILE A 145 0.46 0.04 -8.73
N GLY A 146 0.68 0.68 -7.59
CA GLY A 146 0.35 0.19 -6.24
C GLY A 146 -0.73 0.97 -5.50
N SER A 147 -1.43 1.92 -6.12
CA SER A 147 -2.40 2.78 -5.41
C SER A 147 -3.61 2.03 -4.84
N ASN A 148 -3.99 0.90 -5.40
CA ASN A 148 -5.15 0.12 -4.97
C ASN A 148 -4.80 -1.16 -4.18
N SER A 149 -3.51 -1.36 -3.87
CA SER A 149 -2.99 -2.55 -3.19
C SER A 149 -1.62 -2.27 -2.59
N ASP A 150 -0.97 -3.30 -2.06
CA ASP A 150 0.45 -3.28 -1.74
C ASP A 150 1.17 -4.36 -2.55
N LEU A 151 1.98 -3.94 -3.53
CA LEU A 151 2.61 -4.86 -4.47
C LEU A 151 3.81 -5.61 -3.88
N ILE A 152 4.43 -5.12 -2.81
CA ILE A 152 5.44 -5.88 -2.07
C ILE A 152 4.78 -7.07 -1.35
N LEU A 153 3.62 -6.84 -0.73
CA LEU A 153 2.82 -7.92 -0.16
C LEU A 153 2.37 -8.90 -1.26
N GLU A 154 1.78 -8.40 -2.35
CA GLU A 154 1.33 -9.24 -3.46
C GLU A 154 2.45 -10.11 -4.01
N ASN A 155 3.66 -9.55 -4.18
CA ASN A 155 4.81 -10.24 -4.72
C ASN A 155 5.18 -11.50 -3.91
N SER A 156 4.98 -11.49 -2.59
CA SER A 156 5.19 -12.67 -1.73
C SER A 156 4.25 -13.83 -2.06
N ILE A 157 3.15 -13.55 -2.74
CA ILE A 157 2.14 -14.54 -3.14
C ILE A 157 2.33 -14.98 -4.59
N THR A 158 2.56 -14.03 -5.50
CA THR A 158 2.46 -14.22 -6.95
C THR A 158 3.79 -14.10 -7.70
N GLY A 159 4.80 -13.45 -7.13
CA GLY A 159 6.00 -13.06 -7.87
C GLY A 159 5.78 -11.98 -8.95
N ASN A 160 4.59 -11.36 -8.98
CA ASN A 160 4.22 -10.42 -10.04
C ASN A 160 5.09 -9.17 -10.11
N LEU A 161 5.61 -8.66 -8.98
CA LEU A 161 6.47 -7.48 -9.03
C LEU A 161 7.84 -7.81 -9.63
N VAL A 162 8.41 -8.97 -9.29
CA VAL A 162 9.62 -9.49 -9.94
C VAL A 162 9.39 -9.62 -11.44
N TRP A 163 8.34 -10.31 -11.85
CA TRP A 163 7.96 -10.47 -13.25
C TRP A 163 7.77 -9.12 -13.96
N THR A 164 7.10 -8.15 -13.31
CA THR A 164 6.88 -6.81 -13.84
C THR A 164 8.19 -6.06 -14.09
N ILE A 165 9.10 -6.04 -13.11
CA ILE A 165 10.38 -5.37 -13.22
C ILE A 165 11.18 -5.96 -14.39
N GLU A 166 11.27 -7.30 -14.48
CA GLU A 166 12.00 -7.99 -15.54
C GLU A 166 11.45 -7.68 -16.94
N ASN A 167 10.14 -7.57 -17.10
CA ASN A 167 9.51 -7.31 -18.38
C ASN A 167 9.41 -5.80 -18.73
N PHE A 168 9.55 -4.91 -17.74
CA PHE A 168 9.48 -3.46 -17.94
C PHE A 168 10.85 -2.79 -18.10
N LYS A 169 11.93 -3.37 -17.61
CA LYS A 169 13.27 -2.77 -17.50
C LYS A 169 13.84 -2.15 -18.78
N ASN A 170 13.47 -2.68 -19.95
CA ASN A 170 13.91 -2.20 -21.24
C ASN A 170 12.97 -1.20 -21.91
N THR A 171 11.90 -0.78 -21.22
CA THR A 171 10.94 0.18 -21.72
C THR A 171 11.55 1.58 -21.80
N ASN A 172 11.45 2.22 -22.97
CA ASN A 172 11.84 3.61 -23.14
C ASN A 172 10.76 4.53 -22.54
N LYS A 173 11.16 5.72 -22.05
CA LYS A 173 10.24 6.80 -21.61
C LYS A 173 9.19 6.37 -20.56
N GLY A 174 9.49 5.37 -19.73
CA GLY A 174 8.57 4.91 -18.71
C GLY A 174 9.25 4.65 -17.37
N LEU A 175 8.58 5.05 -16.29
CA LEU A 175 8.94 4.75 -14.91
C LEU A 175 7.74 4.12 -14.21
N LEU A 176 8.00 3.14 -13.36
CA LEU A 176 7.01 2.59 -12.44
C LEU A 176 7.25 3.13 -11.04
N THR A 177 6.17 3.42 -10.32
CA THR A 177 6.27 3.75 -8.89
C THR A 177 5.21 3.01 -8.10
N LEU A 178 5.53 2.64 -6.87
CA LEU A 178 4.62 1.98 -5.96
C LEU A 178 4.90 2.33 -4.50
N PRO A 179 3.84 2.58 -3.71
CA PRO A 179 3.94 2.70 -2.26
C PRO A 179 3.87 1.34 -1.58
N THR A 180 4.51 1.20 -0.42
CA THR A 180 4.41 0.00 0.41
C THR A 180 4.49 0.29 1.90
N LYS A 181 3.84 -0.56 2.72
CA LYS A 181 3.98 -0.64 4.18
C LYS A 181 4.63 -1.96 4.64
N PHE A 182 5.23 -2.68 3.70
CA PHE A 182 5.86 -3.97 3.96
C PHE A 182 7.36 -3.94 3.66
N ASP A 183 8.09 -4.79 4.36
CA ASP A 183 9.55 -4.89 4.34
C ASP A 183 10.09 -6.10 3.54
N MET A 184 9.21 -6.87 2.91
CA MET A 184 9.56 -8.08 2.14
C MET A 184 10.14 -7.76 0.77
N VAL A 185 11.20 -6.94 0.73
CA VAL A 185 11.80 -6.44 -0.52
C VAL A 185 12.90 -7.35 -1.09
N ASP A 186 13.38 -8.33 -0.33
CA ASP A 186 14.52 -9.17 -0.72
C ASP A 186 14.39 -9.80 -2.13
N PRO A 187 13.20 -10.26 -2.60
CA PRO A 187 13.07 -10.83 -3.94
C PRO A 187 13.36 -9.86 -5.10
N ILE A 188 13.24 -8.56 -4.87
CA ILE A 188 13.49 -7.56 -5.93
C ILE A 188 14.90 -6.95 -5.87
N LEU A 189 15.65 -7.15 -4.78
CA LEU A 189 16.99 -6.55 -4.62
C LEU A 189 18.00 -6.98 -5.70
N PRO A 190 18.05 -8.26 -6.14
CA PRO A 190 19.02 -8.70 -7.13
C PRO A 190 18.67 -8.32 -8.58
N LEU A 191 17.52 -7.68 -8.83
CA LEU A 191 17.05 -7.43 -10.19
C LEU A 191 17.79 -6.28 -10.86
N ASP A 192 18.11 -6.44 -12.13
CA ASP A 192 18.55 -5.34 -13.00
C ASP A 192 17.34 -4.51 -13.46
N HIS A 193 16.90 -3.58 -12.60
CA HIS A 193 15.74 -2.73 -12.87
C HIS A 193 16.04 -1.50 -13.76
N LYS A 194 17.31 -1.27 -14.11
CA LYS A 194 17.78 -0.16 -14.97
C LYS A 194 17.28 1.24 -14.57
N GLY A 195 17.08 1.46 -13.27
CA GLY A 195 16.55 2.72 -12.74
C GLY A 195 15.08 3.01 -13.08
N LYS A 196 14.33 2.03 -13.60
CA LYS A 196 12.96 2.19 -14.07
C LYS A 196 11.90 2.11 -12.95
N VAL A 197 12.30 1.80 -11.73
CA VAL A 197 11.35 1.57 -10.62
C VAL A 197 11.69 2.44 -9.42
N ILE A 198 10.67 3.12 -8.90
CA ILE A 198 10.72 3.97 -7.72
C ILE A 198 9.89 3.31 -6.63
N ILE A 199 10.51 2.96 -5.51
CA ILE A 199 9.82 2.37 -4.36
C ILE A 199 9.63 3.44 -3.29
N ARG A 200 8.37 3.63 -2.85
CA ARG A 200 8.03 4.61 -1.82
C ARG A 200 7.58 3.89 -0.56
N VAL A 201 8.41 3.92 0.47
CA VAL A 201 8.10 3.20 1.71
C VAL A 201 7.37 4.13 2.68
N SER A 202 6.17 3.71 3.08
CA SER A 202 5.37 4.46 4.04
C SER A 202 5.85 4.19 5.46
N VAL A 203 6.05 5.24 6.23
CA VAL A 203 6.47 5.21 7.63
C VAL A 203 5.48 5.95 8.53
N ASN A 204 5.40 5.52 9.77
CA ASN A 204 4.66 6.18 10.84
C ASN A 204 5.40 5.94 12.16
N PRO A 205 5.13 6.74 13.22
CA PRO A 205 5.61 6.42 14.55
C PRO A 205 5.25 5.00 14.97
N GLU A 206 6.16 4.30 15.63
CA GLU A 206 5.95 2.89 16.01
C GLU A 206 4.68 2.70 16.84
N GLU A 207 4.32 3.67 17.66
CA GLU A 207 3.06 3.67 18.42
C GLU A 207 1.85 3.66 17.49
N ILE A 208 1.85 4.48 16.43
CA ILE A 208 0.78 4.52 15.43
C ILE A 208 0.72 3.20 14.65
N ILE A 209 1.87 2.67 14.23
CA ILE A 209 1.92 1.37 13.54
C ILE A 209 1.28 0.29 14.41
N ASN A 210 1.61 0.25 15.70
CA ASN A 210 1.11 -0.76 16.63
C ASN A 210 -0.40 -0.66 16.89
N LYS A 211 -0.93 0.57 17.00
CA LYS A 211 -2.32 0.83 17.40
C LYS A 211 -3.29 0.94 16.24
N VAL A 212 -2.81 1.19 15.01
CA VAL A 212 -3.64 1.58 13.88
C VAL A 212 -3.36 0.82 12.58
N GLU A 213 -2.10 0.36 12.36
CA GLU A 213 -1.69 -0.28 11.10
C GLU A 213 -1.56 -1.81 11.26
N PHE A 214 -2.64 -2.46 11.68
CA PHE A 214 -2.63 -3.90 11.97
C PHE A 214 -2.24 -4.73 10.74
N GLY A 215 -1.25 -5.63 10.94
CA GLY A 215 -0.79 -6.57 9.92
C GLY A 215 0.20 -6.00 8.90
N THR A 216 0.73 -4.79 9.11
CA THR A 216 1.84 -4.22 8.33
C THR A 216 3.19 -4.50 9.00
N SER A 217 4.30 -4.22 8.30
CA SER A 217 5.65 -4.32 8.88
C SER A 217 5.89 -3.24 9.95
N ARG A 218 6.76 -3.53 10.90
CA ARG A 218 7.21 -2.59 11.94
C ARG A 218 8.10 -1.50 11.35
N LEU A 219 8.22 -0.35 12.04
CA LEU A 219 9.04 0.77 11.58
C LEU A 219 10.47 0.34 11.27
N LYS A 220 11.11 -0.41 12.16
CA LYS A 220 12.47 -0.92 11.96
C LYS A 220 12.61 -1.70 10.65
N GLY A 221 11.74 -2.66 10.37
CA GLY A 221 11.77 -3.43 9.11
C GLY A 221 11.59 -2.55 7.87
N ARG A 222 10.71 -1.51 7.96
CA ARG A 222 10.53 -0.56 6.86
C ARG A 222 11.80 0.27 6.60
N ILE A 223 12.51 0.71 7.65
CA ILE A 223 13.78 1.45 7.53
C ILE A 223 14.87 0.54 6.95
N GLU A 224 14.97 -0.69 7.41
CA GLU A 224 15.89 -1.68 6.85
C GLU A 224 15.60 -1.93 5.35
N ALA A 225 14.33 -2.04 4.96
CA ALA A 225 13.91 -2.18 3.56
C ALA A 225 14.33 -0.95 2.71
N ILE A 226 14.17 0.27 3.23
CA ILE A 226 14.62 1.50 2.58
C ILE A 226 16.13 1.43 2.30
N ASN A 227 16.93 1.08 3.31
CA ASN A 227 18.38 0.97 3.17
C ASN A 227 18.77 -0.10 2.13
N LYS A 228 18.18 -1.30 2.20
CA LYS A 228 18.41 -2.39 1.23
C LYS A 228 18.05 -1.98 -0.21
N LEU A 229 16.89 -1.37 -0.42
CA LEU A 229 16.45 -0.89 -1.73
C LEU A 229 17.45 0.12 -2.31
N LYS A 230 17.91 1.05 -1.48
CA LYS A 230 18.92 2.04 -1.92
C LYS A 230 20.26 1.40 -2.26
N GLU A 231 20.72 0.43 -1.47
CA GLU A 231 21.93 -0.33 -1.79
C GLU A 231 21.79 -1.09 -3.12
N ALA A 232 20.63 -1.63 -3.41
CA ALA A 232 20.31 -2.30 -4.67
C ALA A 232 20.11 -1.32 -5.85
N GLY A 233 20.28 0.00 -5.64
CA GLY A 233 20.25 1.00 -6.71
C GLY A 233 18.86 1.57 -7.04
N TYR A 234 17.82 1.19 -6.31
CA TYR A 234 16.49 1.77 -6.50
C TYR A 234 16.45 3.26 -6.13
N LYS A 235 15.64 4.03 -6.85
CA LYS A 235 15.20 5.35 -6.37
C LYS A 235 14.15 5.12 -5.27
N VAL A 236 14.37 5.76 -4.12
CA VAL A 236 13.53 5.55 -2.93
C VAL A 236 12.89 6.86 -2.49
N GLY A 237 11.59 6.80 -2.18
CA GLY A 237 10.86 7.85 -1.49
C GLY A 237 10.37 7.37 -0.13
N ILE A 238 10.14 8.29 0.79
CA ILE A 238 9.57 8.04 2.11
C ILE A 238 8.23 8.78 2.23
N LEU A 239 7.18 8.01 2.52
CA LEU A 239 5.85 8.57 2.79
C LEU A 239 5.61 8.62 4.29
N ILE A 240 5.52 9.81 4.87
CA ILE A 240 4.95 9.99 6.21
C ILE A 240 3.43 10.02 6.03
N ALA A 241 2.82 8.81 6.02
CA ALA A 241 1.44 8.66 5.53
C ALA A 241 0.66 7.50 6.18
N PRO A 242 -0.52 7.83 6.73
CA PRO A 242 -1.01 9.15 6.98
C PRO A 242 -0.46 9.74 8.30
N VAL A 243 -0.34 11.06 8.35
CA VAL A 243 -0.11 11.76 9.62
C VAL A 243 -1.39 11.69 10.45
N ILE A 244 -1.29 11.12 11.64
CA ILE A 244 -2.41 10.94 12.58
C ILE A 244 -2.15 11.79 13.81
N MET A 245 -2.99 12.81 14.01
CA MET A 245 -2.82 13.81 15.05
C MET A 245 -3.55 13.38 16.34
N VAL A 246 -2.98 12.37 17.02
CA VAL A 246 -3.36 12.00 18.40
C VAL A 246 -2.85 13.05 19.38
N GLU A 247 -3.18 12.95 20.66
CA GLU A 247 -2.86 13.98 21.67
C GLU A 247 -1.38 14.39 21.69
N ASN A 248 -0.45 13.44 21.64
CA ASN A 248 1.00 13.65 21.67
C ASN A 248 1.67 13.62 20.27
N TRP A 249 0.95 13.92 19.21
CA TRP A 249 1.43 13.75 17.83
C TRP A 249 2.76 14.46 17.53
N LYS A 250 2.99 15.67 18.07
CA LYS A 250 4.25 16.39 17.84
C LYS A 250 5.46 15.59 18.31
N GLN A 251 5.36 15.03 19.52
CA GLN A 251 6.44 14.22 20.08
C GLN A 251 6.66 12.96 19.25
N LEU A 252 5.60 12.25 18.88
CA LEU A 252 5.68 11.04 18.09
C LEU A 252 6.32 11.27 16.72
N TYR A 253 5.95 12.33 16.02
CA TYR A 253 6.54 12.61 14.71
C TYR A 253 7.95 13.21 14.81
N LEU A 254 8.29 13.92 15.88
CA LEU A 254 9.67 14.31 16.17
C LEU A 254 10.57 13.07 16.34
N GLU A 255 10.14 12.12 17.18
CA GLU A 255 10.85 10.85 17.39
C GLU A 255 10.99 10.04 16.10
N LEU A 256 9.94 9.97 15.28
CA LEU A 256 10.01 9.34 13.97
C LEU A 256 11.10 9.96 13.10
N ILE A 257 11.11 11.30 12.97
CA ILE A 257 12.07 12.01 12.12
C ILE A 257 13.50 11.83 12.64
N GLN A 258 13.69 11.86 13.96
CA GLN A 258 14.99 11.59 14.60
C GLN A 258 15.44 10.15 14.33
N THR A 259 14.56 9.16 14.47
CA THR A 259 14.85 7.76 14.19
C THR A 259 15.25 7.57 12.72
N LEU A 260 14.52 8.18 11.79
CA LEU A 260 14.88 8.16 10.37
C LEU A 260 16.26 8.78 10.14
N ASN A 261 16.58 9.91 10.79
CA ASN A 261 17.89 10.55 10.63
C ASN A 261 19.04 9.70 11.18
N ILE A 262 18.80 8.90 12.21
CA ILE A 262 19.83 8.03 12.82
C ILE A 262 19.99 6.73 12.01
N GLU A 263 18.89 6.09 11.63
CA GLU A 263 18.91 4.72 11.10
C GLU A 263 18.98 4.63 9.57
N LEU A 264 18.66 5.71 8.85
CA LEU A 264 18.86 5.75 7.39
C LEU A 264 20.34 5.88 7.06
N SER A 265 20.81 5.09 6.09
CA SER A 265 22.18 5.17 5.60
C SER A 265 22.47 6.52 4.92
N GLU A 266 23.73 6.95 4.94
CA GLU A 266 24.15 8.18 4.25
C GLU A 266 23.80 8.16 2.74
N LYS A 267 23.81 6.97 2.14
CA LYS A 267 23.43 6.77 0.74
C LYS A 267 21.94 7.08 0.51
N VAL A 268 21.06 6.75 1.45
CA VAL A 268 19.65 7.13 1.43
C VAL A 268 19.50 8.62 1.62
N LYS A 269 20.11 9.18 2.69
CA LYS A 269 20.01 10.60 3.04
C LYS A 269 20.52 11.55 1.95
N LYS A 270 21.37 11.08 1.04
CA LYS A 270 21.90 11.87 -0.06
C LYS A 270 20.83 12.36 -1.04
N ASP A 271 19.81 11.54 -1.35
CA ASP A 271 18.86 11.84 -2.43
C ASP A 271 17.43 11.31 -2.23
N VAL A 272 17.09 10.85 -1.01
CA VAL A 272 15.71 10.47 -0.69
C VAL A 272 14.78 11.68 -0.77
N PHE A 273 13.58 11.48 -1.27
CA PHE A 273 12.51 12.48 -1.26
C PHE A 273 11.40 12.06 -0.29
N PHE A 274 10.62 13.04 0.17
CA PHE A 274 9.55 12.83 1.13
C PHE A 274 8.19 13.25 0.56
N GLU A 275 7.17 12.52 0.95
CA GLU A 275 5.76 12.84 0.74
C GLU A 275 5.06 12.84 2.10
N ILE A 276 4.21 13.82 2.37
CA ILE A 276 3.49 13.92 3.65
C ILE A 276 1.99 13.98 3.38
N ILE A 277 1.25 13.06 3.97
CA ILE A 277 -0.19 12.94 3.75
C ILE A 277 -0.91 12.92 5.09
N PHE A 278 -1.73 13.95 5.37
CA PHE A 278 -2.58 13.96 6.56
C PHE A 278 -3.75 12.99 6.42
N MET A 279 -4.13 12.38 7.52
CA MET A 279 -5.23 11.43 7.54
C MET A 279 -6.54 12.08 7.10
N THR A 280 -7.22 11.41 6.18
CA THR A 280 -8.63 11.59 5.93
C THR A 280 -9.41 10.39 6.48
N TYR A 281 -10.58 10.64 7.05
CA TYR A 281 -11.38 9.62 7.70
C TYR A 281 -12.81 9.65 7.18
N SER A 282 -13.63 8.67 7.51
CA SER A 282 -15.04 8.68 7.11
C SER A 282 -15.90 7.94 8.13
N TYR A 283 -17.19 8.19 8.10
CA TYR A 283 -18.15 7.45 8.93
C TYR A 283 -18.14 5.93 8.65
N VAL A 284 -17.75 5.52 7.43
CA VAL A 284 -17.59 4.09 7.08
C VAL A 284 -16.48 3.46 7.90
N HIS A 285 -15.34 4.16 8.03
CA HIS A 285 -14.25 3.71 8.90
C HIS A 285 -14.71 3.59 10.34
N THR A 286 -15.40 4.62 10.87
CA THR A 286 -15.94 4.60 12.24
C THR A 286 -16.77 3.35 12.47
N LYS A 287 -17.77 3.12 11.61
CA LYS A 287 -18.68 1.99 11.75
C LYS A 287 -17.99 0.62 11.65
N ILE A 288 -17.01 0.47 10.75
CA ILE A 288 -16.26 -0.78 10.65
C ILE A 288 -15.37 -0.96 11.88
N ASN A 289 -14.64 0.08 12.29
CA ASN A 289 -13.66 -0.01 13.36
C ASN A 289 -14.32 -0.27 14.74
N GLU A 290 -15.46 0.36 15.02
CA GLU A 290 -16.22 0.12 16.26
C GLU A 290 -16.61 -1.36 16.43
N GLU A 291 -16.99 -2.02 15.36
CA GLU A 291 -17.39 -3.43 15.38
C GLU A 291 -16.22 -4.40 15.24
N ALA A 292 -15.24 -4.07 14.37
CA ALA A 292 -14.09 -4.94 14.07
C ALA A 292 -12.99 -4.86 15.12
N PHE A 293 -12.80 -3.69 15.73
CA PHE A 293 -11.70 -3.38 16.66
C PHE A 293 -12.20 -2.63 17.89
N PRO A 294 -13.12 -3.21 18.70
CA PRO A 294 -13.82 -2.50 19.78
C PRO A 294 -12.88 -1.94 20.89
N ASN A 295 -11.67 -2.46 20.99
CA ASN A 295 -10.67 -2.02 21.96
C ASN A 295 -9.58 -1.10 21.35
N ALA A 296 -9.72 -0.72 20.08
CA ALA A 296 -8.76 0.15 19.42
C ALA A 296 -9.04 1.63 19.71
N ILE A 297 -8.04 2.48 19.44
CA ILE A 297 -8.21 3.94 19.60
C ILE A 297 -9.23 4.47 18.59
N ASN A 298 -9.98 5.49 19.01
CA ASN A 298 -10.87 6.20 18.09
C ASN A 298 -10.07 7.22 17.27
N LEU A 299 -10.07 7.05 15.94
CA LEU A 299 -9.39 7.97 15.03
C LEU A 299 -10.24 9.20 14.66
N TYR A 300 -11.55 9.16 14.92
CA TYR A 300 -12.41 10.32 14.73
C TYR A 300 -12.43 11.18 15.98
N ASN A 301 -12.06 12.45 15.84
CA ASN A 301 -12.17 13.43 16.92
C ASN A 301 -12.94 14.66 16.40
N LYS A 302 -14.13 14.90 16.95
CA LYS A 302 -15.00 16.02 16.59
C LYS A 302 -14.36 17.38 16.84
N GLU A 303 -13.49 17.49 17.85
CA GLU A 303 -12.80 18.73 18.18
C GLU A 303 -11.73 19.07 17.14
N ASN A 304 -11.09 18.06 16.58
CA ASN A 304 -9.96 18.18 15.66
C ASN A 304 -10.34 18.05 14.18
N MET A 305 -11.51 17.49 13.88
CA MET A 305 -11.93 17.19 12.51
C MET A 305 -13.19 17.95 12.11
N THR A 306 -13.31 18.18 10.80
CA THR A 306 -14.48 18.80 10.17
C THR A 306 -14.93 18.02 8.95
N GLY A 307 -16.21 18.17 8.57
CA GLY A 307 -16.78 17.50 7.42
C GLY A 307 -16.26 18.04 6.09
N ARG A 308 -15.97 17.13 5.15
CA ARG A 308 -15.57 17.41 3.76
C ARG A 308 -16.68 17.11 2.74
N GLY A 309 -17.86 16.76 3.23
CA GLY A 309 -18.96 16.24 2.41
C GLY A 309 -18.88 14.72 2.20
N ARG A 310 -20.02 14.12 1.80
CA ARG A 310 -20.16 12.67 1.54
C ARG A 310 -19.69 11.76 2.69
N GLY A 311 -19.88 12.21 3.96
CA GLY A 311 -19.46 11.45 5.14
C GLY A 311 -17.94 11.31 5.32
N LYS A 312 -17.14 12.19 4.71
CA LYS A 312 -15.69 12.26 4.86
C LYS A 312 -15.31 13.39 5.81
N TYR A 313 -14.23 13.20 6.55
CA TYR A 313 -13.68 14.12 7.52
C TYR A 313 -12.19 14.32 7.26
N TRP A 314 -11.70 15.51 7.58
CA TRP A 314 -10.28 15.87 7.59
C TRP A 314 -9.97 16.72 8.82
N TYR A 315 -8.72 16.94 9.14
CA TYR A 315 -8.36 17.85 10.22
C TYR A 315 -8.82 19.27 9.92
N LYS A 316 -9.26 20.00 10.97
CA LYS A 316 -9.57 21.44 10.87
C LYS A 316 -8.35 22.19 10.34
N LYS A 317 -8.60 23.29 9.64
CA LYS A 317 -7.58 24.05 8.92
C LYS A 317 -6.42 24.47 9.84
N GLU A 318 -6.75 25.02 11.00
CA GLU A 318 -5.77 25.52 11.96
C GLU A 318 -4.82 24.40 12.44
N LEU A 319 -5.38 23.26 12.81
CA LEU A 319 -4.61 22.11 13.26
C LEU A 319 -3.75 21.53 12.13
N ARG A 320 -4.27 21.49 10.91
CA ARG A 320 -3.53 21.03 9.75
C ARG A 320 -2.36 21.96 9.42
N GLU A 321 -2.58 23.27 9.42
CA GLU A 321 -1.53 24.28 9.18
C GLU A 321 -0.44 24.20 10.26
N GLU A 322 -0.83 24.00 11.53
CA GLU A 322 0.10 23.74 12.62
C GLU A 322 0.95 22.49 12.36
N GLY A 323 0.30 21.38 11.95
CA GLY A 323 0.98 20.14 11.63
C GLY A 323 1.93 20.28 10.44
N GLU A 324 1.51 20.95 9.38
CA GLU A 324 2.35 21.20 8.22
C GLU A 324 3.57 22.06 8.58
N LYS A 325 3.37 23.14 9.32
CA LYS A 325 4.47 24.00 9.80
C LYS A 325 5.47 23.20 10.64
N PHE A 326 4.98 22.46 11.63
CA PHE A 326 5.82 21.63 12.49
C PHE A 326 6.65 20.63 11.70
N LEU A 327 6.00 19.87 10.81
CA LEU A 327 6.71 18.87 10.02
C LEU A 327 7.75 19.49 9.08
N ARG A 328 7.44 20.60 8.42
CA ARG A 328 8.43 21.35 7.60
C ARG A 328 9.63 21.81 8.41
N GLU A 329 9.42 22.34 9.61
CA GLU A 329 10.49 22.79 10.50
C GLU A 329 11.38 21.61 10.92
N GLN A 330 10.80 20.47 11.31
CA GLN A 330 11.58 19.29 11.70
C GLN A 330 12.31 18.69 10.50
N MET A 331 11.66 18.57 9.35
CA MET A 331 12.30 18.08 8.13
C MET A 331 13.47 18.99 7.70
N LYS A 332 13.29 20.29 7.74
CA LYS A 332 14.40 21.24 7.46
C LYS A 332 15.58 21.08 8.40
N LYS A 333 15.33 20.74 9.67
CA LYS A 333 16.38 20.53 10.67
C LYS A 333 17.17 19.23 10.44
N TYR A 334 16.48 18.13 10.14
CA TYR A 334 17.07 16.79 10.10
C TYR A 334 17.39 16.31 8.68
N PHE A 335 16.70 16.82 7.66
CA PHE A 335 16.83 16.49 6.24
C PHE A 335 16.88 17.75 5.37
N PRO A 336 17.84 18.69 5.60
CA PRO A 336 17.83 20.01 4.98
C PRO A 336 17.98 19.99 3.45
N ASN A 337 18.56 18.94 2.90
CA ASN A 337 18.85 18.79 1.45
C ASN A 337 17.84 17.90 0.72
N ASN A 338 16.84 17.36 1.43
CA ASN A 338 15.91 16.39 0.86
C ASN A 338 14.56 17.07 0.55
N PRO A 339 14.06 16.96 -0.68
CA PRO A 339 12.82 17.61 -1.05
C PRO A 339 11.61 16.95 -0.39
N ILE A 340 10.63 17.79 -0.04
CA ILE A 340 9.26 17.35 0.23
C ILE A 340 8.47 17.62 -1.04
N GLU A 341 8.15 16.57 -1.77
CA GLU A 341 7.46 16.66 -3.07
C GLU A 341 6.07 17.29 -2.92
N TYR A 342 5.34 16.91 -1.86
CA TYR A 342 4.07 17.54 -1.51
C TYR A 342 3.67 17.26 -0.05
N ILE A 343 2.77 18.13 0.46
CA ILE A 343 2.03 17.93 1.71
C ILE A 343 0.54 18.08 1.41
N VAL A 344 -0.27 17.08 1.71
CA VAL A 344 -1.73 17.10 1.44
C VAL A 344 -2.55 16.59 2.62
#